data_b4d591a8369e7c44d53b575fdcb225bc
#
_entry.id   b4d591a8369e7c44d53b575fdcb225bc
#
_cell.length_a   1.000
_cell.length_b   1.000
_cell.length_c   1.000
_cell.angle_alpha   90.00
_cell.angle_beta   90.00
_cell.angle_gamma   90.00
#
_symmetry.space_group_name_H-M   'P 1'
#
loop_
_entity.id
_entity.type
_entity.pdbx_description
1 polymer ?
#
loop_
_entity_poly.entity_id
_entity_poly.type
_entity_poly.pdbx_seq_one_letter_code
_entity_poly.pdbx_strand_id
1 'polypeptide(L)' 'MRSIVLGLVILLTETSLTFAQGHMGTPQEQQACRRDAQRFCRQQLGNDGAVQQCLQQNKTRLSKSCQKVFASHGM' A
#
# COMPACT_ATOMS: atom_id res chain seq x y z
N MET A 1 -16.13 -7.15 36.97
CA MET A 1 -16.29 -8.05 36.14
C MET A 1 -16.77 -7.72 34.83
N ARG A 2 -17.91 -7.28 34.65
CA ARG A 2 -18.36 -6.96 33.40
C ARG A 2 -17.53 -5.97 32.68
N SER A 3 -17.01 -5.02 33.35
CA SER A 3 -16.27 -3.97 32.71
C SER A 3 -15.03 -4.47 32.00
N ILE A 4 -14.51 -5.52 32.44
CA ILE A 4 -13.33 -6.06 31.84
C ILE A 4 -13.52 -6.53 30.43
N VAL A 5 -14.65 -7.09 30.23
CA VAL A 5 -14.94 -7.63 28.95
C VAL A 5 -14.97 -6.59 27.86
N LEU A 6 -15.42 -5.44 28.21
CA LEU A 6 -15.50 -4.37 27.26
C LEU A 6 -14.21 -3.95 26.68
N GLY A 7 -13.22 -3.89 27.51
CA GLY A 7 -11.96 -3.42 27.05
C GLY A 7 -11.36 -4.29 25.98
N LEU A 8 -11.64 -5.54 26.04
CA LEU A 8 -11.07 -6.43 25.09
C LEU A 8 -11.57 -6.24 23.68
N VAL A 9 -12.82 -6.02 23.61
CA VAL A 9 -13.44 -5.91 22.33
C VAL A 9 -12.85 -4.82 21.48
N ILE A 10 -12.52 -3.75 22.08
CA ILE A 10 -12.01 -2.62 21.38
C ILE A 10 -10.71 -2.83 20.67
N LEU A 11 -9.87 -3.56 21.26
CA LEU A 11 -8.57 -3.78 20.70
C LEU A 11 -8.57 -4.44 19.34
N LEU A 12 -9.47 -5.29 19.13
CA LEU A 12 -9.51 -6.02 17.88
C LEU A 12 -9.69 -5.17 16.67
N THR A 13 -10.51 -4.18 16.79
CA THR A 13 -10.82 -3.38 15.65
C THR A 13 -9.64 -2.60 15.12
N GLU A 14 -8.82 -2.17 15.99
CA GLU A 14 -7.71 -1.36 15.53
C GLU A 14 -6.71 -2.10 14.72
N THR A 15 -6.56 -3.33 14.99
CA THR A 15 -5.59 -4.11 14.29
C THR A 15 -5.86 -4.20 12.82
N SER A 16 -7.10 -4.31 12.47
CA SER A 16 -7.41 -4.44 11.06
C SER A 16 -7.11 -3.20 10.29
N LEU A 17 -7.24 -2.06 10.89
CA LEU A 17 -6.95 -0.84 10.19
C LEU A 17 -5.51 -0.72 9.83
N THR A 18 -4.67 -1.02 10.76
CA THR A 18 -3.25 -0.95 10.54
C THR A 18 -2.85 -1.85 9.40
N PHE A 19 -3.44 -2.98 9.37
CA PHE A 19 -3.12 -3.94 8.35
C PHE A 19 -3.46 -3.43 6.97
N ALA A 20 -4.61 -2.84 6.82
CA ALA A 20 -5.02 -2.34 5.54
C ALA A 20 -4.10 -1.27 5.00
N GLN A 21 -3.54 -0.47 5.88
CA GLN A 21 -2.70 0.60 5.43
C GLN A 21 -1.30 0.19 5.09
N GLY A 22 -0.92 -0.98 5.50
CA GLY A 22 0.44 -1.40 5.30
C GLY A 22 0.78 -1.83 3.91
N HIS A 23 -0.20 -1.89 3.03
CA HIS A 23 0.08 -2.45 1.72
C HIS A 23 0.94 -1.61 0.83
N MET A 24 0.46 -0.49 0.40
CA MET A 24 1.14 0.25 -0.62
C MET A 24 1.42 1.68 -0.23
N GLY A 25 1.48 1.95 1.05
CA GLY A 25 1.70 3.30 1.51
C GLY A 25 0.40 4.05 1.65
N THR A 26 0.43 5.35 1.62
CA THR A 26 -0.74 6.17 1.84
C THR A 26 -1.65 6.17 0.63
N PRO A 27 -2.90 6.56 0.79
CA PRO A 27 -3.80 6.67 -0.34
C PRO A 27 -3.28 7.59 -1.43
N GLN A 28 -2.59 8.65 -1.05
CA GLN A 28 -2.02 9.55 -2.04
C GLN A 28 -0.92 8.87 -2.82
N GLU A 29 -0.12 8.08 -2.15
CA GLU A 29 0.94 7.36 -2.82
C GLU A 29 0.38 6.32 -3.76
N GLN A 30 -0.67 5.65 -3.33
CA GLN A 30 -1.31 4.68 -4.20
C GLN A 30 -1.86 5.33 -5.44
N GLN A 31 -2.45 6.50 -5.29
CA GLN A 31 -2.96 7.21 -6.45
C GLN A 31 -1.87 7.63 -7.40
N ALA A 32 -0.74 8.03 -6.86
CA ALA A 32 0.37 8.46 -7.70
C ALA A 32 0.86 7.34 -8.60
N CYS A 33 0.79 6.11 -8.13
CA CYS A 33 1.28 4.97 -8.89
C CYS A 33 0.22 4.15 -9.58
N ARG A 34 -1.05 4.52 -9.42
CA ARG A 34 -2.13 3.70 -9.97
C ARG A 34 -2.05 3.52 -11.47
N ARG A 35 -1.84 4.59 -12.19
CA ARG A 35 -1.78 4.50 -13.63
C ARG A 35 -0.60 3.69 -14.09
N ASP A 36 0.51 3.86 -13.40
CA ASP A 36 1.69 3.11 -13.77
C ASP A 36 1.49 1.63 -13.52
N ALA A 37 0.82 1.29 -12.45
CA ALA A 37 0.51 -0.11 -12.18
C ALA A 37 -0.40 -0.68 -13.26
N GLN A 38 -1.38 0.08 -13.69
CA GLN A 38 -2.27 -0.39 -14.73
C GLN A 38 -1.57 -0.52 -16.06
N ARG A 39 -0.57 0.30 -16.27
CA ARG A 39 0.14 0.32 -17.53
C ARG A 39 1.21 -0.75 -17.62
N PHE A 40 1.99 -0.90 -16.59
CA PHE A 40 3.12 -1.82 -16.61
C PHE A 40 2.92 -3.11 -15.85
N CYS A 41 1.98 -3.13 -14.92
CA CYS A 41 1.85 -4.24 -13.99
C CYS A 41 0.44 -4.79 -13.95
N ARG A 42 -0.20 -4.80 -15.09
CA ARG A 42 -1.58 -5.20 -15.18
C ARG A 42 -1.83 -6.60 -14.64
N GLN A 43 -0.93 -7.50 -14.91
CA GLN A 43 -1.12 -8.88 -14.50
C GLN A 43 -0.91 -9.09 -13.01
N GLN A 44 -0.27 -8.14 -12.37
CA GLN A 44 -0.02 -8.23 -10.94
C GLN A 44 -1.07 -7.53 -10.09
N LEU A 45 -2.02 -6.86 -10.73
CA LEU A 45 -3.04 -6.14 -9.99
C LEU A 45 -3.79 -7.11 -9.08
N GLY A 46 -4.07 -6.65 -7.89
CA GLY A 46 -4.69 -7.52 -6.90
C GLY A 46 -3.70 -8.14 -5.94
N ASN A 47 -2.41 -8.05 -6.24
CA ASN A 47 -1.39 -8.56 -5.35
C ASN A 47 -0.41 -7.43 -5.08
N ASP A 48 -0.54 -6.78 -3.93
CA ASP A 48 0.24 -5.58 -3.66
C ASP A 48 1.74 -5.79 -3.70
N GLY A 49 2.19 -6.90 -3.16
CA GLY A 49 3.61 -7.19 -3.17
C GLY A 49 4.15 -7.37 -4.58
N ALA A 50 3.41 -8.04 -5.41
CA ALA A 50 3.82 -8.26 -6.78
C ALA A 50 3.79 -6.97 -7.59
N VAL A 51 2.80 -6.13 -7.34
CA VAL A 51 2.72 -4.84 -8.01
C VAL A 51 3.92 -3.98 -7.62
N GLN A 52 4.26 -3.97 -6.36
CA GLN A 52 5.39 -3.18 -5.92
C GLN A 52 6.68 -3.62 -6.59
N GLN A 53 6.90 -4.90 -6.67
CA GLN A 53 8.08 -5.41 -7.35
C GLN A 53 8.09 -5.07 -8.83
N CYS A 54 6.94 -5.19 -9.45
CA CYS A 54 6.81 -4.88 -10.86
C CYS A 54 7.10 -3.40 -11.11
N LEU A 55 6.59 -2.54 -10.29
CA LEU A 55 6.84 -1.12 -10.42
C LEU A 55 8.30 -0.80 -10.22
N GLN A 56 8.93 -1.44 -9.27
CA GLN A 56 10.34 -1.23 -9.06
C GLN A 56 11.17 -1.64 -10.27
N GLN A 57 10.79 -2.71 -10.90
CA GLN A 57 11.48 -3.16 -12.10
C GLN A 57 11.30 -2.20 -13.26
N ASN A 58 10.23 -1.43 -13.23
CA ASN A 58 9.97 -0.44 -14.26
C ASN A 58 10.22 0.99 -13.79
N LYS A 59 11.02 1.12 -12.76
CA LYS A 59 11.18 2.39 -12.06
C LYS A 59 11.48 3.57 -12.97
N THR A 60 12.37 3.40 -13.91
CA THR A 60 12.76 4.51 -14.77
C THR A 60 11.68 4.89 -15.76
N ARG A 61 10.69 4.04 -15.91
CA ARG A 61 9.60 4.29 -16.85
C ARG A 61 8.36 4.84 -16.19
N LEU A 62 8.36 4.90 -14.88
CA LEU A 62 7.20 5.37 -14.14
C LEU A 62 7.02 6.87 -14.29
N SER A 63 5.82 7.34 -14.03
CA SER A 63 5.57 8.77 -13.99
C SER A 63 6.42 9.38 -12.88
N LYS A 64 6.67 10.66 -12.98
CA LYS A 64 7.49 11.34 -11.99
C LYS A 64 6.86 11.30 -10.61
N SER A 65 5.55 11.39 -10.54
CA SER A 65 4.89 11.33 -9.25
C SER A 65 5.06 9.97 -8.60
N CYS A 66 5.00 8.91 -9.38
CA CYS A 66 5.21 7.58 -8.83
C CYS A 66 6.68 7.36 -8.48
N GLN A 67 7.58 7.87 -9.28
CA GLN A 67 9.01 7.79 -8.96
C GLN A 67 9.32 8.46 -7.63
N LYS A 68 8.66 9.58 -7.35
CA LYS A 68 8.86 10.26 -6.08
C LYS A 68 8.40 9.42 -4.91
N VAL A 69 7.36 8.65 -5.10
CA VAL A 69 6.89 7.78 -4.03
C VAL A 69 7.98 6.78 -3.67
N PHE A 70 8.57 6.15 -4.66
CA PHE A 70 9.63 5.19 -4.38
C PHE A 70 10.84 5.88 -3.75
N ALA A 71 11.18 7.04 -4.22
CA ALA A 71 12.31 7.76 -3.66
C ALA A 71 12.09 8.12 -2.20
N SER A 72 10.86 8.46 -1.84
CA SER A 72 10.56 8.83 -0.47
C SER A 72 10.64 7.65 0.48
N HIS A 73 10.57 6.44 -0.06
CA HIS A 73 10.70 5.24 0.76
C HIS A 73 12.10 4.63 0.66
N GLY A 74 13.02 5.34 0.06
CA GLY A 74 14.38 4.85 -0.02
C GLY A 74 14.61 3.77 -1.07
N MET A 75 13.72 3.70 -2.03
CA MET A 75 13.85 2.66 -3.05
C MET A 75 14.43 3.14 -4.37
#